data_54510d4f8a7fc83c5661af7296f84e18
#
_entry.id   54510d4f8a7fc83c5661af7296f84e18
#
_cell.length_a   1.000
_cell.length_b   1.000
_cell.length_c   1.000
_cell.angle_alpha   90.00
_cell.angle_beta   90.00
_cell.angle_gamma   90.00
#
_symmetry.space_group_name_H-M   'P 1'
#
loop_
_entity.id
_entity.type
_entity.pdbx_description
1 polymer ?
#
loop_
_entity_poly.entity_id
_entity_poly.type
_entity_poly.pdbx_seq_one_letter_code
_entity_poly.pdbx_strand_id
1 'polypeptide(L)'
;MSSRKLFYMTTVCTFLLSFNHATAETIVCPGGNCNNNTVSSLGGDASQMDVNEGGTANGNEVSNGGVMNVNKGGVANGTSVRTDFWTGGTVNVNDGGTLNDTNISAGTINAGAGSTVSGTNMDGGELNAAAGSNVSKIQVNSDGIMNVEAGATVNTVAINDGTLNLKDGATVSNVASGGHKTED
;
A
#
# COMPACT_ATOMS: atom_id res chain seq x y z
N MET A 1 18.46 -8.38 -26.77
CA MET A 1 17.32 -9.22 -26.37
C MET A 1 17.45 -9.50 -24.88
N SER A 2 16.71 -8.77 -24.06
CA SER A 2 16.77 -8.91 -22.59
C SER A 2 15.83 -10.04 -22.17
N SER A 3 16.39 -11.09 -21.60
CA SER A 3 15.65 -12.24 -21.08
C SER A 3 15.04 -11.87 -19.72
N ARG A 4 13.73 -11.65 -19.67
CA ARG A 4 12.98 -11.55 -18.40
C ARG A 4 12.95 -12.94 -17.79
N LYS A 5 13.67 -13.14 -16.70
CA LYS A 5 13.54 -14.36 -15.88
C LYS A 5 12.37 -14.16 -14.93
N LEU A 6 11.26 -14.83 -15.21
CA LEU A 6 10.13 -14.96 -14.32
C LEU A 6 10.44 -16.11 -13.35
N PHE A 7 10.63 -15.79 -12.07
CA PHE A 7 10.81 -16.81 -11.05
C PHE A 7 9.47 -17.13 -10.38
N TYR A 8 9.02 -18.37 -10.54
CA TYR A 8 7.92 -18.93 -9.78
C TYR A 8 8.51 -19.63 -8.55
N MET A 9 8.21 -19.16 -7.36
CA MET A 9 8.57 -19.85 -6.12
C MET A 9 7.31 -20.44 -5.48
N THR A 10 7.22 -21.76 -5.52
CA THR A 10 6.33 -22.53 -4.67
C THR A 10 7.10 -22.88 -3.41
N THR A 11 6.62 -22.41 -2.27
CA THR A 11 7.09 -22.72 -0.91
C THR A 11 8.32 -21.93 -0.43
N VAL A 12 8.12 -21.06 0.57
CA VAL A 12 9.09 -20.29 1.36
C VAL A 12 10.02 -19.39 0.53
N CYS A 13 9.62 -18.13 0.41
CA CYS A 13 10.45 -17.08 -0.20
C CYS A 13 11.57 -16.66 0.78
N THR A 14 12.70 -17.34 0.76
CA THR A 14 13.95 -16.85 1.36
C THR A 14 14.83 -16.36 0.22
N PHE A 15 14.93 -15.05 0.03
CA PHE A 15 15.74 -14.46 -1.04
C PHE A 15 17.07 -13.97 -0.50
N LEU A 16 18.17 -14.46 -1.08
CA LEU A 16 19.51 -13.93 -0.91
C LEU A 16 19.81 -12.94 -2.05
N LEU A 17 19.91 -11.64 -1.75
CA LEU A 17 20.37 -10.62 -2.68
C LEU A 17 21.86 -10.77 -2.96
N SER A 18 22.22 -11.10 -4.19
CA SER A 18 23.55 -10.85 -4.72
C SER A 18 23.54 -9.57 -5.52
N PHE A 19 24.30 -8.57 -5.09
CA PHE A 19 24.48 -7.30 -5.81
C PHE A 19 25.18 -7.53 -7.14
N ASN A 20 24.46 -7.41 -8.26
CA ASN A 20 25.05 -7.07 -9.55
C ASN A 20 23.97 -6.65 -10.55
N HIS A 21 23.99 -5.35 -10.95
CA HIS A 21 23.19 -4.68 -11.99
C HIS A 21 21.67 -4.75 -11.80
N ALA A 22 21.12 -3.58 -11.60
CA ALA A 22 19.71 -3.29 -11.45
C ALA A 22 18.91 -3.69 -12.71
N THR A 23 18.44 -4.92 -12.74
CA THR A 23 17.28 -5.27 -13.56
C THR A 23 16.07 -5.14 -12.66
N ALA A 24 15.03 -4.41 -13.10
CA ALA A 24 13.76 -4.32 -12.39
C ALA A 24 13.29 -5.72 -12.01
N GLU A 25 13.40 -6.07 -10.72
CA GLU A 25 13.06 -7.40 -10.26
C GLU A 25 11.63 -7.39 -9.76
N THR A 26 10.82 -8.31 -10.26
CA THR A 26 9.43 -8.48 -9.82
C THR A 26 9.33 -9.69 -8.91
N ILE A 27 8.85 -9.49 -7.68
CA ILE A 27 8.49 -10.55 -6.76
C ILE A 27 7.03 -10.92 -7.04
N VAL A 28 6.77 -12.15 -7.39
CA VAL A 28 5.40 -12.65 -7.63
C VAL A 28 5.02 -13.63 -6.53
N CYS A 29 3.90 -13.38 -5.88
CA CYS A 29 3.32 -14.26 -4.85
C CYS A 29 2.05 -14.94 -5.38
N PRO A 30 2.17 -16.04 -6.13
CA PRO A 30 1.02 -16.76 -6.67
C PRO A 30 0.61 -17.88 -5.71
N GLY A 31 -0.21 -17.61 -4.72
CA GLY A 31 -0.59 -18.63 -3.73
C GLY A 31 0.57 -19.07 -2.83
N GLY A 32 0.70 -18.49 -1.67
CA GLY A 32 1.77 -18.76 -0.70
C GLY A 32 2.20 -17.50 0.05
N ASN A 33 3.23 -17.63 0.87
CA ASN A 33 3.68 -16.53 1.71
C ASN A 33 4.93 -15.84 1.14
N CYS A 34 4.87 -14.53 0.96
CA CYS A 34 5.99 -13.67 0.63
C CYS A 34 6.22 -12.69 1.79
N ASN A 35 7.07 -13.07 2.71
CA ASN A 35 7.21 -12.34 3.97
C ASN A 35 8.54 -11.61 4.05
N ASN A 36 8.54 -10.45 4.71
CA ASN A 36 9.74 -9.69 5.06
C ASN A 36 10.63 -9.33 3.84
N ASN A 37 10.00 -9.00 2.71
CA ASN A 37 10.72 -8.53 1.54
C ASN A 37 10.81 -7.00 1.55
N THR A 38 11.88 -6.47 0.97
CA THR A 38 11.99 -5.06 0.64
C THR A 38 11.72 -4.87 -0.85
N VAL A 39 10.75 -4.02 -1.15
CA VAL A 39 10.40 -3.61 -2.52
C VAL A 39 10.90 -2.18 -2.67
N SER A 40 12.01 -2.01 -3.38
CA SER A 40 12.71 -0.74 -3.45
C SER A 40 13.40 -0.57 -4.78
N SER A 41 13.37 0.63 -5.31
CA SER A 41 14.11 1.03 -6.50
C SER A 41 15.45 1.61 -6.07
N LEU A 42 16.48 0.80 -6.01
CA LEU A 42 17.86 1.26 -5.82
C LEU A 42 18.55 1.28 -7.19
N GLY A 43 19.07 2.45 -7.59
CA GLY A 43 19.85 2.58 -8.82
C GLY A 43 19.06 2.85 -10.10
N GLY A 44 17.80 3.28 -10.00
CA GLY A 44 17.02 3.77 -11.14
C GLY A 44 16.00 2.77 -11.70
N ASP A 45 16.03 1.51 -11.30
CA ASP A 45 15.03 0.52 -11.69
C ASP A 45 14.04 0.28 -10.54
N ALA A 46 12.75 0.41 -10.83
CA ALA A 46 11.70 0.17 -9.83
C ALA A 46 11.58 -1.33 -9.57
N SER A 47 11.73 -1.76 -8.33
CA SER A 47 11.35 -3.09 -7.89
C SER A 47 9.83 -3.17 -7.72
N GLN A 48 9.25 -4.28 -8.08
CA GLN A 48 7.82 -4.53 -7.99
C GLN A 48 7.53 -5.82 -7.24
N MET A 49 6.44 -5.82 -6.47
CA MET A 49 5.87 -7.03 -5.88
C MET A 49 4.40 -7.17 -6.30
N ASP A 50 4.02 -8.32 -6.81
CA ASP A 50 2.63 -8.65 -7.16
C ASP A 50 2.12 -9.76 -6.22
N VAL A 51 1.15 -9.41 -5.37
CA VAL A 51 0.47 -10.35 -4.48
C VAL A 51 -0.83 -10.76 -5.15
N ASN A 52 -0.85 -11.95 -5.72
CA ASN A 52 -1.96 -12.47 -6.51
C ASN A 52 -2.89 -13.39 -5.69
N GLU A 53 -3.90 -13.96 -6.33
CA GLU A 53 -4.90 -14.83 -5.72
C GLU A 53 -4.25 -15.95 -4.90
N GLY A 54 -4.67 -16.07 -3.64
CA GLY A 54 -4.12 -17.01 -2.66
C GLY A 54 -2.75 -16.63 -2.10
N GLY A 55 -2.13 -15.56 -2.60
CA GLY A 55 -0.86 -15.04 -2.06
C GLY A 55 -1.05 -14.22 -0.79
N THR A 56 -0.13 -14.37 0.14
CA THR A 56 -0.08 -13.58 1.38
C THR A 56 1.31 -12.97 1.56
N ALA A 57 1.36 -11.65 1.71
CA ALA A 57 2.59 -10.89 1.92
C ALA A 57 2.57 -10.27 3.33
N ASN A 58 3.46 -10.72 4.23
CA ASN A 58 3.50 -10.22 5.60
C ASN A 58 4.80 -9.49 5.91
N GLY A 59 4.70 -8.36 6.61
CA GLY A 59 5.85 -7.62 7.11
C GLY A 59 6.76 -7.07 6.00
N ASN A 60 6.19 -6.74 4.83
CA ASN A 60 7.00 -6.24 3.73
C ASN A 60 7.21 -4.73 3.83
N GLU A 61 8.31 -4.28 3.27
CA GLU A 61 8.67 -2.87 3.17
C GLU A 61 8.58 -2.42 1.71
N VAL A 62 7.97 -1.25 1.48
CA VAL A 62 7.87 -0.62 0.16
C VAL A 62 8.46 0.79 0.26
N SER A 63 9.59 1.01 -0.37
CA SER A 63 10.36 2.26 -0.24
C SER A 63 11.03 2.66 -1.55
N ASN A 64 11.54 3.88 -1.59
CA ASN A 64 12.41 4.38 -2.67
C ASN A 64 11.87 4.12 -4.08
N GLY A 65 10.60 4.41 -4.32
CA GLY A 65 9.94 4.21 -5.62
C GLY A 65 9.56 2.76 -5.94
N GLY A 66 9.74 1.82 -5.00
CA GLY A 66 9.23 0.46 -5.15
C GLY A 66 7.70 0.42 -5.23
N VAL A 67 7.14 -0.57 -5.89
CA VAL A 67 5.70 -0.73 -6.11
C VAL A 67 5.22 -2.10 -5.64
N MET A 68 4.21 -2.13 -4.77
CA MET A 68 3.49 -3.35 -4.41
C MET A 68 2.08 -3.30 -5.00
N ASN A 69 1.68 -4.33 -5.72
CA ASN A 69 0.32 -4.50 -6.20
C ASN A 69 -0.34 -5.67 -5.45
N VAL A 70 -1.39 -5.38 -4.72
CA VAL A 70 -2.22 -6.39 -4.06
C VAL A 70 -3.43 -6.63 -4.95
N ASN A 71 -3.40 -7.71 -5.68
CA ASN A 71 -4.39 -8.06 -6.68
C ASN A 71 -5.54 -8.88 -6.08
N LYS A 72 -6.56 -9.15 -6.88
CA LYS A 72 -7.74 -9.93 -6.47
C LYS A 72 -7.37 -11.23 -5.76
N GLY A 73 -7.92 -11.40 -4.56
CA GLY A 73 -7.64 -12.57 -3.71
C GLY A 73 -6.26 -12.59 -3.07
N GLY A 74 -5.42 -11.58 -3.30
CA GLY A 74 -4.16 -11.37 -2.59
C GLY A 74 -4.38 -10.61 -1.28
N VAL A 75 -3.54 -10.90 -0.29
CA VAL A 75 -3.57 -10.26 1.04
C VAL A 75 -2.19 -9.77 1.43
N ALA A 76 -2.08 -8.51 1.83
CA ALA A 76 -0.86 -7.96 2.43
C ALA A 76 -1.14 -7.51 3.86
N ASN A 77 -0.26 -7.89 4.80
CA ASN A 77 -0.39 -7.56 6.22
C ASN A 77 0.90 -6.96 6.77
N GLY A 78 0.79 -5.97 7.64
CA GLY A 78 1.93 -5.39 8.32
C GLY A 78 2.93 -4.70 7.37
N THR A 79 2.44 -4.11 6.28
CA THR A 79 3.30 -3.45 5.29
C THR A 79 3.80 -2.11 5.83
N SER A 80 5.08 -1.80 5.60
CA SER A 80 5.67 -0.50 5.89
C SER A 80 5.92 0.26 4.59
N VAL A 81 5.31 1.43 4.43
CA VAL A 81 5.48 2.29 3.25
C VAL A 81 6.24 3.55 3.68
N ARG A 82 7.46 3.70 3.19
CA ARG A 82 8.36 4.76 3.67
C ARG A 82 9.32 5.26 2.59
N THR A 83 10.08 6.28 2.92
CA THR A 83 11.26 6.69 2.15
C THR A 83 12.51 6.53 3.01
N ASP A 84 13.59 6.04 2.40
CA ASP A 84 14.90 6.03 3.05
C ASP A 84 15.79 7.15 2.52
N PHE A 85 15.63 7.53 1.22
CA PHE A 85 16.52 8.50 0.59
C PHE A 85 15.81 9.54 -0.30
N TRP A 86 14.88 9.14 -1.20
CA TRP A 86 14.39 10.02 -2.26
C TRP A 86 12.87 10.08 -2.35
N THR A 87 12.22 8.99 -2.62
CA THR A 87 10.78 8.90 -2.84
C THR A 87 10.16 7.81 -1.98
N GLY A 88 8.94 8.01 -1.54
CA GLY A 88 8.18 6.97 -0.87
C GLY A 88 7.85 5.81 -1.80
N GLY A 89 7.50 4.67 -1.23
CA GLY A 89 6.97 3.54 -1.98
C GLY A 89 5.51 3.74 -2.40
N THR A 90 5.02 2.89 -3.27
CA THR A 90 3.60 2.88 -3.70
C THR A 90 2.99 1.51 -3.48
N VAL A 91 1.83 1.47 -2.83
CA VAL A 91 1.02 0.25 -2.69
C VAL A 91 -0.30 0.47 -3.42
N ASN A 92 -0.56 -0.35 -4.44
CA ASN A 92 -1.83 -0.38 -5.15
C ASN A 92 -2.64 -1.56 -4.66
N VAL A 93 -3.79 -1.31 -4.07
CA VAL A 93 -4.75 -2.35 -3.68
C VAL A 93 -5.82 -2.40 -4.75
N ASN A 94 -5.74 -3.39 -5.62
CA ASN A 94 -6.62 -3.53 -6.76
C ASN A 94 -7.94 -4.23 -6.37
N ASP A 95 -8.88 -4.31 -7.31
CA ASP A 95 -10.19 -4.95 -7.09
C ASP A 95 -10.05 -6.34 -6.45
N GLY A 96 -10.73 -6.54 -5.32
CA GLY A 96 -10.68 -7.77 -4.52
C GLY A 96 -9.37 -8.03 -3.77
N GLY A 97 -8.41 -7.11 -3.80
CA GLY A 97 -7.21 -7.13 -2.98
C GLY A 97 -7.47 -6.66 -1.54
N THR A 98 -6.67 -7.12 -0.60
CA THR A 98 -6.80 -6.75 0.82
C THR A 98 -5.46 -6.30 1.39
N LEU A 99 -5.45 -5.13 2.03
CA LEU A 99 -4.30 -4.56 2.74
C LEU A 99 -4.67 -4.32 4.21
N ASN A 100 -3.92 -4.90 5.14
CA ASN A 100 -4.16 -4.78 6.58
C ASN A 100 -2.92 -4.28 7.33
N ASP A 101 -3.15 -3.54 8.40
CA ASP A 101 -2.16 -3.17 9.42
C ASP A 101 -0.90 -2.52 8.81
N THR A 102 -1.10 -1.48 8.01
CA THR A 102 -0.03 -0.80 7.27
C THR A 102 0.42 0.45 8.01
N ASN A 103 1.73 0.67 8.08
CA ASN A 103 2.31 1.93 8.51
C ASN A 103 2.83 2.70 7.31
N ILE A 104 2.43 3.96 7.16
CA ILE A 104 2.89 4.84 6.10
C ILE A 104 3.49 6.11 6.71
N SER A 105 4.75 6.36 6.45
CA SER A 105 5.43 7.60 6.83
C SER A 105 5.81 8.46 5.62
N ALA A 106 5.87 7.85 4.44
CA ALA A 106 6.04 8.54 3.17
C ALA A 106 5.68 7.61 2.00
N GLY A 107 5.13 8.17 0.94
CA GLY A 107 4.68 7.41 -0.23
C GLY A 107 3.16 7.37 -0.34
N THR A 108 2.64 6.42 -1.09
CA THR A 108 1.22 6.42 -1.48
C THR A 108 0.60 5.04 -1.36
N ILE A 109 -0.61 5.00 -0.80
CA ILE A 109 -1.51 3.84 -0.87
C ILE A 109 -2.70 4.22 -1.75
N ASN A 110 -2.94 3.47 -2.81
CA ASN A 110 -4.09 3.61 -3.68
C ASN A 110 -5.07 2.45 -3.44
N ALA A 111 -6.18 2.74 -2.79
CA ALA A 111 -7.29 1.80 -2.62
C ALA A 111 -8.23 1.91 -3.82
N GLY A 112 -8.11 0.99 -4.76
CA GLY A 112 -8.94 0.92 -5.97
C GLY A 112 -10.37 0.44 -5.68
N ALA A 113 -11.25 0.54 -6.67
CA ALA A 113 -12.61 0.03 -6.56
C ALA A 113 -12.61 -1.46 -6.18
N GLY A 114 -13.51 -1.88 -5.31
CA GLY A 114 -13.60 -3.27 -4.82
C GLY A 114 -12.50 -3.72 -3.86
N SER A 115 -11.51 -2.86 -3.58
CA SER A 115 -10.44 -3.16 -2.61
C SER A 115 -10.89 -3.01 -1.16
N THR A 116 -10.14 -3.65 -0.26
CA THR A 116 -10.27 -3.48 1.19
C THR A 116 -8.96 -3.03 1.80
N VAL A 117 -8.98 -1.90 2.53
CA VAL A 117 -7.85 -1.38 3.29
C VAL A 117 -8.25 -1.18 4.75
N SER A 118 -7.51 -1.75 5.69
CA SER A 118 -7.86 -1.68 7.11
C SER A 118 -6.63 -1.55 8.01
N GLY A 119 -6.77 -0.81 9.10
CA GLY A 119 -5.70 -0.74 10.11
C GLY A 119 -4.50 0.09 9.67
N THR A 120 -4.68 1.17 8.90
CA THR A 120 -3.56 1.98 8.43
C THR A 120 -3.25 3.09 9.41
N ASN A 121 -1.98 3.20 9.82
CA ASN A 121 -1.42 4.31 10.58
C ASN A 121 -0.58 5.19 9.64
N MET A 122 -0.97 6.46 9.52
CA MET A 122 -0.35 7.43 8.62
C MET A 122 0.36 8.51 9.45
N ASP A 123 1.68 8.44 9.54
CA ASP A 123 2.49 9.50 10.14
C ASP A 123 3.01 10.49 9.07
N GLY A 124 2.66 10.26 7.84
CA GLY A 124 2.92 11.03 6.62
C GLY A 124 2.41 10.26 5.41
N GLY A 125 2.73 10.74 4.21
CA GLY A 125 2.30 10.10 2.97
C GLY A 125 0.81 10.27 2.65
N GLU A 126 0.33 9.55 1.66
CA GLU A 126 -0.99 9.73 1.08
C GLU A 126 -1.75 8.42 0.96
N LEU A 127 -3.04 8.42 1.34
CA LEU A 127 -3.98 7.34 1.07
C LEU A 127 -5.12 7.85 0.19
N ASN A 128 -5.28 7.28 -0.99
CA ASN A 128 -6.31 7.60 -1.94
C ASN A 128 -7.37 6.49 -1.96
N ALA A 129 -8.57 6.79 -1.49
CA ALA A 129 -9.72 5.89 -1.51
C ALA A 129 -10.59 6.18 -2.74
N ALA A 130 -10.48 5.38 -3.78
CA ALA A 130 -11.26 5.51 -5.00
C ALA A 130 -12.72 5.08 -4.80
N ALA A 131 -13.60 5.51 -5.69
CA ALA A 131 -15.00 5.08 -5.72
C ALA A 131 -15.14 3.55 -5.65
N GLY A 132 -15.99 3.04 -4.78
CA GLY A 132 -16.20 1.61 -4.56
C GLY A 132 -15.15 0.92 -3.70
N SER A 133 -14.14 1.63 -3.18
CA SER A 133 -13.21 1.10 -2.18
C SER A 133 -13.88 1.01 -0.79
N ASN A 134 -13.39 0.08 0.02
CA ASN A 134 -13.79 -0.09 1.41
C ASN A 134 -12.58 0.13 2.32
N VAL A 135 -12.58 1.23 3.06
CA VAL A 135 -11.45 1.65 3.89
C VAL A 135 -11.90 1.77 5.34
N SER A 136 -11.13 1.24 6.29
CA SER A 136 -11.53 1.25 7.70
C SER A 136 -10.37 1.33 8.68
N LYS A 137 -10.63 1.85 9.88
CA LYS A 137 -9.66 1.91 10.98
C LYS A 137 -8.38 2.66 10.61
N ILE A 138 -8.54 3.87 10.12
CA ILE A 138 -7.42 4.69 9.67
C ILE A 138 -7.08 5.71 10.75
N GLN A 139 -5.80 5.87 11.03
CA GLN A 139 -5.25 6.99 11.80
C GLN A 139 -4.48 7.90 10.86
N VAL A 140 -4.85 9.17 10.81
CA VAL A 140 -4.21 10.19 9.98
C VAL A 140 -3.54 11.18 10.92
N ASN A 141 -2.23 11.01 11.10
CA ASN A 141 -1.43 11.83 12.01
C ASN A 141 -0.61 12.86 11.21
N SER A 142 -0.18 13.92 11.86
CA SER A 142 0.79 14.92 11.36
C SER A 142 0.65 15.27 9.87
N ASP A 143 1.59 14.82 9.04
CA ASP A 143 1.65 15.12 7.59
C ASP A 143 0.90 14.09 6.72
N GLY A 144 0.12 13.20 7.33
CA GLY A 144 -0.70 12.22 6.60
C GLY A 144 -1.85 12.89 5.86
N ILE A 145 -2.09 12.50 4.62
CA ILE A 145 -3.19 12.99 3.79
C ILE A 145 -4.05 11.83 3.35
N MET A 146 -5.34 11.89 3.64
CA MET A 146 -6.33 10.92 3.16
C MET A 146 -7.31 11.61 2.22
N ASN A 147 -7.37 11.14 0.99
CA ASN A 147 -8.31 11.60 -0.03
C ASN A 147 -9.39 10.54 -0.23
N VAL A 148 -10.65 10.96 -0.14
CA VAL A 148 -11.81 10.06 -0.28
C VAL A 148 -12.66 10.54 -1.45
N GLU A 149 -12.69 9.75 -2.52
CA GLU A 149 -13.46 10.05 -3.72
C GLU A 149 -14.96 9.77 -3.52
N ALA A 150 -15.80 10.40 -4.34
CA ALA A 150 -17.22 10.11 -4.40
C ALA A 150 -17.49 8.62 -4.60
N GLY A 151 -18.36 8.02 -3.78
CA GLY A 151 -18.69 6.59 -3.83
C GLY A 151 -17.70 5.68 -3.11
N ALA A 152 -16.64 6.19 -2.49
CA ALA A 152 -15.83 5.44 -1.55
C ALA A 152 -16.55 5.30 -0.20
N THR A 153 -16.32 4.18 0.50
CA THR A 153 -16.84 3.92 1.84
C THR A 153 -15.69 3.89 2.84
N VAL A 154 -15.73 4.78 3.81
CA VAL A 154 -14.73 4.87 4.88
C VAL A 154 -15.41 4.74 6.23
N ASN A 155 -14.90 3.84 7.07
CA ASN A 155 -15.42 3.62 8.41
C ASN A 155 -14.32 3.70 9.46
N THR A 156 -14.54 4.51 10.48
CA THR A 156 -13.62 4.74 11.58
C THR A 156 -12.30 5.37 11.13
N VAL A 157 -12.27 6.69 11.16
CA VAL A 157 -11.07 7.50 10.92
C VAL A 157 -10.79 8.33 12.17
N ALA A 158 -9.57 8.24 12.66
CA ALA A 158 -9.05 9.15 13.68
C ALA A 158 -8.07 10.13 13.00
N ILE A 159 -8.33 11.43 13.14
CA ILE A 159 -7.50 12.49 12.58
C ILE A 159 -6.79 13.19 13.74
N ASN A 160 -5.46 13.09 13.75
CA ASN A 160 -4.58 13.70 14.74
C ASN A 160 -3.56 14.59 14.01
N ASP A 161 -3.93 15.83 13.73
CA ASP A 161 -3.14 16.82 12.98
C ASP A 161 -2.88 16.48 11.48
N GLY A 162 -3.48 15.41 10.96
CA GLY A 162 -3.45 15.07 9.54
C GLY A 162 -4.59 15.74 8.75
N THR A 163 -4.64 15.50 7.46
CA THR A 163 -5.63 16.05 6.54
C THR A 163 -6.55 14.95 6.01
N LEU A 164 -7.86 15.20 6.06
CA LEU A 164 -8.89 14.37 5.41
C LEU A 164 -9.64 15.22 4.39
N ASN A 165 -9.49 14.89 3.12
CA ASN A 165 -10.19 15.51 2.00
C ASN A 165 -11.34 14.61 1.56
N LEU A 166 -12.57 15.14 1.61
CA LEU A 166 -13.78 14.41 1.23
C LEU A 166 -14.39 15.05 -0.01
N LYS A 167 -14.68 14.25 -1.03
CA LYS A 167 -15.48 14.70 -2.17
C LYS A 167 -16.97 14.44 -1.95
N ASP A 168 -17.80 15.27 -2.54
CA ASP A 168 -19.25 15.10 -2.51
C ASP A 168 -19.65 13.68 -2.93
N GLY A 169 -20.49 13.02 -2.12
CA GLY A 169 -20.88 11.62 -2.35
C GLY A 169 -19.94 10.58 -1.77
N ALA A 170 -18.87 10.96 -1.07
CA ALA A 170 -18.12 10.07 -0.21
C ALA A 170 -18.93 9.68 1.03
N THR A 171 -18.84 8.43 1.45
CA THR A 171 -19.48 7.95 2.69
C THR A 171 -18.43 7.77 3.76
N VAL A 172 -18.46 8.60 4.79
CA VAL A 172 -17.54 8.50 5.94
C VAL A 172 -18.34 8.39 7.23
N SER A 173 -18.03 7.39 8.03
CA SER A 173 -18.65 7.16 9.33
C SER A 173 -17.62 7.08 10.45
N ASN A 174 -18.02 7.40 11.68
CA ASN A 174 -17.18 7.31 12.89
C ASN A 174 -15.86 8.07 12.76
N VAL A 175 -15.95 9.37 12.49
CA VAL A 175 -14.79 10.26 12.43
C VAL A 175 -14.53 10.83 13.82
N ALA A 176 -13.36 10.53 14.39
CA ALA A 176 -12.81 11.19 15.57
C ALA A 176 -11.75 12.20 15.12
N SER A 177 -11.91 13.46 15.48
CA SER A 177 -11.00 14.53 15.07
C SER A 177 -10.37 15.18 16.31
N GLY A 178 -9.05 15.06 16.43
CA GLY A 178 -8.21 15.96 17.23
C GLY A 178 -7.58 17.09 16.39
N GLY A 179 -7.76 17.11 15.07
CA GLY A 179 -7.14 18.00 14.09
C GLY A 179 -8.14 18.77 13.22
N HIS A 180 -7.61 19.45 12.21
CA HIS A 180 -8.33 20.35 11.32
C HIS A 180 -9.09 19.60 10.22
N LYS A 181 -10.40 19.89 10.07
CA LYS A 181 -11.22 19.45 8.93
C LYS A 181 -11.27 20.56 7.91
N THR A 182 -10.98 20.25 6.65
CA THR A 182 -11.42 21.08 5.51
C THR A 182 -12.49 20.31 4.74
N GLU A 183 -13.71 20.84 4.72
CA GLU A 183 -14.81 20.40 3.85
C GLU A 183 -14.90 21.40 2.71
N ASP A 184 -14.77 20.98 1.48
CA ASP A 184 -15.07 21.74 0.27
C ASP A 184 -16.35 21.21 -0.38
#